data_f0a1145f6f6797d3c36be6ff7cb39a91
#
_entry.id   f0a1145f6f6797d3c36be6ff7cb39a91
#
_cell.length_a   1.000
_cell.length_b   1.000
_cell.length_c   1.000
_cell.angle_alpha   90.00
_cell.angle_beta   90.00
_cell.angle_gamma   90.00
#
_symmetry.space_group_name_H-M   'P 1'
#
loop_
_entity.id
_entity.type
_entity.pdbx_description
1 polymer ?
#
loop_
_entity_poly.entity_id
_entity_poly.type
_entity_poly.pdbx_seq_one_letter_code
_entity_poly.pdbx_strand_id
1 'polypeptide(L)'
;MAEIEAACARLAAMSMTPIERRRLQNLHQSMAAPARRGDRDDYASANVAFHTCVYSGAHNEIVADFARSLRRRLAPFRRAQFRAEGRLARSPAEHAIVVKAILACDAAAAHAAMFHHMSLVEDSFGQLGLASRASA
;
A
#
# COMPACT_ATOMS: atom_id res chain seq x y z
N MET A 1 -9.14 -7.80 1.42
CA MET A 1 -8.27 -6.99 0.54
C MET A 1 -6.80 -7.37 0.62
N ALA A 2 -6.31 -7.74 1.79
CA ALA A 2 -4.91 -8.12 2.00
C ALA A 2 -4.41 -9.19 1.00
N GLU A 3 -5.13 -10.28 0.83
CA GLU A 3 -4.77 -11.36 -0.11
C GLU A 3 -4.64 -10.88 -1.57
N ILE A 4 -5.54 -10.01 -2.02
CA ILE A 4 -5.53 -9.54 -3.42
C ILE A 4 -4.33 -8.61 -3.67
N GLU A 5 -4.05 -7.70 -2.75
CA GLU A 5 -2.87 -6.83 -2.88
C GLU A 5 -1.55 -7.62 -2.73
N ALA A 6 -1.54 -8.62 -1.85
CA ALA A 6 -0.40 -9.53 -1.71
C ALA A 6 -0.15 -10.36 -2.99
N ALA A 7 -1.22 -10.85 -3.63
CA ALA A 7 -1.12 -11.52 -4.92
C ALA A 7 -0.55 -10.57 -6.00
N CYS A 8 -1.00 -9.30 -6.05
CA CYS A 8 -0.43 -8.31 -6.96
C CYS A 8 1.07 -8.09 -6.70
N ALA A 9 1.49 -7.97 -5.44
CA ALA A 9 2.89 -7.77 -5.09
C ALA A 9 3.76 -8.96 -5.47
N ARG A 10 3.26 -10.19 -5.25
CA ARG A 10 3.92 -11.44 -5.69
C ARG A 10 4.14 -11.45 -7.20
N LEU A 11 3.08 -11.17 -7.96
CA LEU A 11 3.15 -11.12 -9.41
C LEU A 11 4.06 -10.00 -9.91
N ALA A 12 4.01 -8.82 -9.29
CA ALA A 12 4.90 -7.69 -9.61
C ALA A 12 6.38 -8.05 -9.41
N ALA A 13 6.71 -8.78 -8.33
CA ALA A 13 8.07 -9.27 -8.12
C ALA A 13 8.57 -10.19 -9.22
N MET A 14 7.66 -10.96 -9.84
CA MET A 14 7.98 -11.89 -10.93
C MET A 14 8.03 -11.20 -12.31
N SER A 15 7.20 -10.18 -12.52
CA SER A 15 6.85 -9.69 -13.88
C SER A 15 7.33 -8.28 -14.20
N MET A 16 7.59 -7.42 -13.20
CA MET A 16 8.04 -6.05 -13.44
C MET A 16 9.33 -6.00 -14.23
N THR A 17 9.36 -5.13 -15.25
CA THR A 17 10.57 -4.75 -15.97
C THR A 17 11.49 -3.90 -15.11
N PRO A 18 12.78 -3.75 -15.45
CA PRO A 18 13.70 -2.86 -14.74
C PRO A 18 13.23 -1.41 -14.68
N ILE A 19 12.54 -0.92 -15.72
CA ILE A 19 11.97 0.44 -15.78
C ILE A 19 10.84 0.59 -14.76
N GLU A 20 9.94 -0.38 -14.69
CA GLU A 20 8.82 -0.37 -13.74
C GLU A 20 9.30 -0.46 -12.29
N ARG A 21 10.33 -1.28 -12.01
CA ARG A 21 10.97 -1.35 -10.68
C ARG A 21 11.57 -0.01 -10.27
N ARG A 22 12.24 0.69 -11.17
CA ARG A 22 12.77 2.03 -10.93
C ARG A 22 11.64 3.03 -10.65
N ARG A 23 10.54 2.95 -11.41
CA ARG A 23 9.36 3.79 -11.18
C ARG A 23 8.75 3.54 -9.80
N LEU A 24 8.61 2.28 -9.39
CA LEU A 24 8.11 1.91 -8.07
C LEU A 24 9.00 2.48 -6.96
N GLN A 25 10.31 2.37 -7.10
CA GLN A 25 11.28 2.92 -6.15
C GLN A 25 11.16 4.45 -6.04
N ASN A 26 11.04 5.15 -7.16
CA ASN A 26 10.88 6.61 -7.18
C ASN A 26 9.55 7.04 -6.52
N LEU A 27 8.45 6.33 -6.79
CA LEU A 27 7.17 6.58 -6.13
C LEU A 27 7.28 6.40 -4.62
N HIS A 28 7.93 5.33 -4.15
CA HIS A 28 8.14 5.13 -2.72
C HIS A 28 8.98 6.26 -2.11
N GLN A 29 10.08 6.67 -2.76
CA GLN A 29 10.93 7.77 -2.26
C GLN A 29 10.16 9.10 -2.17
N SER A 30 9.26 9.38 -3.10
CA SER A 30 8.44 10.59 -3.10
C SER A 30 7.47 10.68 -1.93
N MET A 31 7.12 9.55 -1.31
CA MET A 31 6.23 9.52 -0.15
C MET A 31 6.86 10.05 1.15
N ALA A 32 8.19 10.09 1.21
CA ALA A 32 8.90 10.50 2.43
C ALA A 32 8.65 11.97 2.82
N ALA A 33 8.56 12.87 1.84
CA ALA A 33 8.37 14.30 2.11
C ALA A 33 6.99 14.60 2.72
N PRO A 34 5.85 14.18 2.12
CA PRO A 34 4.54 14.39 2.73
C PRO A 34 4.40 13.67 4.08
N ALA A 35 5.00 12.49 4.26
CA ALA A 35 4.98 11.80 5.55
C ALA A 35 5.66 12.62 6.66
N ARG A 36 6.84 13.21 6.39
CA ARG A 36 7.56 14.04 7.35
C ARG A 36 6.84 15.35 7.68
N ARG A 37 6.14 15.94 6.70
CA ARG A 37 5.34 17.17 6.93
C ARG A 37 4.01 16.92 7.63
N GLY A 38 3.61 15.66 7.81
CA GLY A 38 2.30 15.31 8.34
C GLY A 38 1.15 15.59 7.35
N ASP A 39 1.47 15.77 6.07
CA ASP A 39 0.50 16.06 5.01
C ASP A 39 -0.23 14.78 4.59
N ARG A 40 -1.41 14.60 5.18
CA ARG A 40 -2.22 13.39 5.01
C ARG A 40 -2.80 13.25 3.61
N ASP A 41 -3.17 14.34 2.97
CA ASP A 41 -3.81 14.33 1.65
C ASP A 41 -2.78 14.06 0.54
N ASP A 42 -1.64 14.73 0.58
CA ASP A 42 -0.51 14.46 -0.32
C ASP A 42 -0.01 13.03 -0.14
N TYR A 43 0.12 12.59 1.13
CA TYR A 43 0.53 11.21 1.40
C TYR A 43 -0.48 10.19 0.88
N ALA A 44 -1.78 10.41 1.10
CA ALA A 44 -2.82 9.51 0.60
C ALA A 44 -2.81 9.42 -0.93
N SER A 45 -2.55 10.52 -1.62
CA SER A 45 -2.44 10.56 -3.08
C SER A 45 -1.21 9.78 -3.57
N ALA A 46 -0.05 9.99 -2.96
CA ALA A 46 1.17 9.23 -3.26
C ALA A 46 1.01 7.73 -2.95
N ASN A 47 0.33 7.39 -1.85
CA ASN A 47 -0.01 6.02 -1.49
C ASN A 47 -0.91 5.32 -2.53
N VAL A 48 -1.87 6.04 -3.11
CA VAL A 48 -2.67 5.51 -4.23
C VAL A 48 -1.78 5.20 -5.44
N ALA A 49 -0.90 6.13 -5.81
CA ALA A 49 0.02 5.95 -6.94
C ALA A 49 0.96 4.76 -6.73
N PHE A 50 1.50 4.59 -5.53
CA PHE A 50 2.35 3.46 -5.16
C PHE A 50 1.65 2.11 -5.36
N HIS A 51 0.49 1.92 -4.76
CA HIS A 51 -0.25 0.65 -4.89
C HIS A 51 -0.71 0.39 -6.33
N THR A 52 -1.14 1.43 -7.04
CA THR A 52 -1.53 1.31 -8.46
C THR A 52 -0.34 0.87 -9.32
N CYS A 53 0.87 1.33 -9.03
CA CYS A 53 2.09 0.86 -9.69
C CYS A 53 2.34 -0.63 -9.44
N VAL A 54 2.15 -1.10 -8.21
CA VAL A 54 2.25 -2.54 -7.87
C VAL A 54 1.21 -3.37 -8.66
N TYR A 55 -0.06 -2.90 -8.73
CA TYR A 55 -1.09 -3.62 -9.46
C TYR A 55 -0.80 -3.70 -10.95
N SER A 56 -0.37 -2.60 -11.57
CA SER A 56 0.00 -2.59 -12.99
C SER A 56 1.21 -3.48 -13.27
N GLY A 57 2.20 -3.48 -12.37
CA GLY A 57 3.38 -4.32 -12.48
C GLY A 57 3.14 -5.82 -12.28
N ALA A 58 1.95 -6.21 -11.82
CA ALA A 58 1.55 -7.63 -11.74
C ALA A 58 1.40 -8.27 -13.13
N HIS A 59 1.24 -7.46 -14.19
CA HIS A 59 0.99 -7.91 -15.57
C HIS A 59 -0.13 -8.96 -15.67
N ASN A 60 -1.14 -8.83 -14.80
CA ASN A 60 -2.35 -9.63 -14.75
C ASN A 60 -3.55 -8.70 -14.55
N GLU A 61 -4.19 -8.33 -15.66
CA GLU A 61 -5.27 -7.33 -15.65
C GLU A 61 -6.47 -7.75 -14.80
N ILE A 62 -6.79 -9.04 -14.74
CA ILE A 62 -7.93 -9.54 -13.93
C ILE A 62 -7.70 -9.23 -12.45
N VAL A 63 -6.53 -9.59 -11.92
CA VAL A 63 -6.18 -9.37 -10.51
C VAL A 63 -5.99 -7.88 -10.23
N ALA A 64 -5.36 -7.15 -11.15
CA ALA A 64 -5.14 -5.71 -11.04
C ALA A 64 -6.45 -4.91 -11.01
N ASP A 65 -7.40 -5.23 -11.89
CA ASP A 65 -8.71 -4.57 -11.94
C ASP A 65 -9.54 -4.86 -10.70
N PHE A 66 -9.47 -6.10 -10.21
CA PHE A 66 -10.13 -6.45 -8.97
C PHE A 66 -9.56 -5.66 -7.78
N ALA A 67 -8.23 -5.56 -7.66
CA ALA A 67 -7.56 -4.75 -6.65
C ALA A 67 -7.94 -3.27 -6.74
N ARG A 68 -7.92 -2.69 -7.95
CA ARG A 68 -8.34 -1.29 -8.20
C ARG A 68 -9.80 -1.06 -7.79
N SER A 69 -10.70 -2.00 -8.13
CA SER A 69 -12.13 -1.92 -7.79
C SER A 69 -12.35 -1.92 -6.28
N LEU A 70 -11.75 -2.86 -5.57
CA LEU A 70 -11.80 -2.92 -4.10
C LEU A 70 -11.25 -1.65 -3.48
N ARG A 71 -10.10 -1.16 -3.97
CA ARG A 71 -9.48 0.06 -3.45
C ARG A 71 -10.38 1.28 -3.60
N ARG A 72 -11.05 1.44 -4.76
CA ARG A 72 -12.02 2.54 -4.97
C ARG A 72 -13.18 2.46 -3.98
N ARG A 73 -13.75 1.28 -3.77
CA ARG A 73 -14.87 1.07 -2.82
C ARG A 73 -14.48 1.39 -1.38
N LEU A 74 -13.23 1.10 -1.01
CA LEU A 74 -12.71 1.33 0.34
C LEU A 74 -11.99 2.68 0.51
N ALA A 75 -12.02 3.56 -0.51
CA ALA A 75 -11.29 4.83 -0.50
C ALA A 75 -11.57 5.71 0.73
N PRO A 76 -12.83 5.88 1.20
CA PRO A 76 -13.10 6.68 2.40
C PRO A 76 -12.40 6.14 3.65
N PHE A 77 -12.43 4.83 3.85
CA PHE A 77 -11.77 4.16 4.98
C PHE A 77 -10.24 4.26 4.86
N ARG A 78 -9.70 4.08 3.65
CA ARG A 78 -8.25 4.13 3.40
C ARG A 78 -7.65 5.52 3.62
N ARG A 79 -8.42 6.59 3.40
CA ARG A 79 -8.02 7.94 3.78
C ARG A 79 -8.08 8.15 5.29
N ALA A 80 -9.13 7.63 5.94
CA ALA A 80 -9.32 7.76 7.37
C ALA A 80 -8.21 7.09 8.19
N GLN A 81 -7.57 6.02 7.71
CA GLN A 81 -6.49 5.34 8.42
C GLN A 81 -5.33 6.27 8.82
N PHE A 82 -5.02 7.28 7.99
CA PHE A 82 -3.93 8.21 8.27
C PHE A 82 -4.24 9.22 9.39
N ARG A 83 -5.47 9.18 9.95
CA ARG A 83 -5.84 9.89 11.17
C ARG A 83 -5.41 9.13 12.43
N ALA A 84 -5.21 7.80 12.32
CA ALA A 84 -4.73 7.00 13.42
C ALA A 84 -3.30 7.43 13.80
N GLU A 85 -3.02 7.47 15.10
CA GLU A 85 -1.73 7.92 15.63
C GLU A 85 -0.57 7.08 15.11
N GLY A 86 0.48 7.73 14.67
CA GLY A 86 1.69 7.10 14.16
C GLY A 86 1.54 6.37 12.82
N ARG A 87 0.33 6.25 12.25
CA ARG A 87 0.12 5.48 11.00
C ARG A 87 0.87 6.12 9.82
N LEU A 88 0.82 7.45 9.72
CA LEU A 88 1.51 8.19 8.66
C LEU A 88 3.03 8.01 8.72
N ALA A 89 3.60 7.93 9.91
CA ALA A 89 5.04 7.74 10.11
C ALA A 89 5.49 6.29 9.82
N ARG A 90 4.66 5.29 10.13
CA ARG A 90 5.00 3.88 9.95
C ARG A 90 4.83 3.38 8.50
N SER A 91 3.85 3.89 7.80
CA SER A 91 3.48 3.41 6.46
C SER A 91 4.64 3.43 5.44
N PRO A 92 5.51 4.46 5.37
CA PRO A 92 6.65 4.43 4.45
C PRO A 92 7.64 3.28 4.72
N ALA A 93 7.87 2.93 5.98
CA ALA A 93 8.76 1.83 6.35
C ALA A 93 8.17 0.46 5.95
N GLU A 94 6.86 0.29 6.09
CA GLU A 94 6.16 -0.91 5.64
C GLU A 94 6.25 -1.05 4.10
N HIS A 95 6.03 0.03 3.35
CA HIS A 95 6.21 0.05 1.90
C HIS A 95 7.66 -0.26 1.48
N ALA A 96 8.65 0.20 2.25
CA ALA A 96 10.06 -0.09 1.95
C ALA A 96 10.35 -1.59 1.92
N ILE A 97 9.71 -2.37 2.80
CA ILE A 97 9.87 -3.84 2.83
C ILE A 97 9.28 -4.46 1.56
N VAL A 98 8.10 -4.00 1.13
CA VAL A 98 7.47 -4.43 -0.14
C VAL A 98 8.36 -4.11 -1.34
N VAL A 99 8.85 -2.87 -1.42
CA VAL A 99 9.74 -2.42 -2.51
C VAL A 99 11.00 -3.27 -2.55
N LYS A 100 11.65 -3.47 -1.41
CA LYS A 100 12.87 -4.30 -1.32
C LYS A 100 12.66 -5.70 -1.88
N ALA A 101 11.55 -6.34 -1.52
CA ALA A 101 11.23 -7.69 -1.99
C ALA A 101 10.96 -7.72 -3.51
N ILE A 102 10.21 -6.74 -4.04
CA ILE A 102 9.94 -6.62 -5.48
C ILE A 102 11.23 -6.36 -6.27
N LEU A 103 12.11 -5.48 -5.78
CA LEU A 103 13.39 -5.20 -6.44
C LEU A 103 14.32 -6.41 -6.43
N ALA A 104 14.27 -7.24 -5.38
CA ALA A 104 15.00 -8.50 -5.28
C ALA A 104 14.39 -9.66 -6.11
N CYS A 105 13.26 -9.44 -6.80
CA CYS A 105 12.50 -10.49 -7.50
C CYS A 105 12.04 -11.62 -6.55
N ASP A 106 11.93 -11.34 -5.25
CA ASP A 106 11.49 -12.31 -4.26
C ASP A 106 9.97 -12.29 -4.13
N ALA A 107 9.32 -13.17 -4.87
CA ALA A 107 7.86 -13.26 -4.95
C ALA A 107 7.21 -13.63 -3.60
N ALA A 108 7.84 -14.51 -2.83
CA ALA A 108 7.32 -14.95 -1.54
C ALA A 108 7.44 -13.82 -0.50
N ALA A 109 8.59 -13.16 -0.44
CA ALA A 109 8.78 -12.02 0.45
C ALA A 109 7.89 -10.83 0.07
N ALA A 110 7.67 -10.56 -1.22
CA ALA A 110 6.78 -9.50 -1.68
C ALA A 110 5.32 -9.76 -1.27
N HIS A 111 4.84 -11.00 -1.41
CA HIS A 111 3.52 -11.42 -0.92
C HIS A 111 3.40 -11.19 0.59
N ALA A 112 4.33 -11.75 1.38
CA ALA A 112 4.30 -11.66 2.83
C ALA A 112 4.35 -10.21 3.33
N ALA A 113 5.22 -9.38 2.75
CA ALA A 113 5.35 -7.97 3.10
C ALA A 113 4.07 -7.17 2.81
N MET A 114 3.45 -7.36 1.64
CA MET A 114 2.21 -6.67 1.29
C MET A 114 1.04 -7.17 2.14
N PHE A 115 0.95 -8.47 2.38
CA PHE A 115 -0.08 -9.03 3.26
C PHE A 115 0.00 -8.43 4.66
N HIS A 116 1.20 -8.40 5.25
CA HIS A 116 1.42 -7.80 6.57
C HIS A 116 1.07 -6.31 6.59
N HIS A 117 1.54 -5.53 5.60
CA HIS A 117 1.19 -4.12 5.47
C HIS A 117 -0.33 -3.90 5.44
N MET A 118 -1.05 -4.71 4.69
CA MET A 118 -2.50 -4.59 4.56
C MET A 118 -3.25 -5.02 5.83
N SER A 119 -2.73 -6.00 6.57
CA SER A 119 -3.30 -6.40 7.87
C SER A 119 -3.20 -5.26 8.88
N LEU A 120 -2.07 -4.53 8.93
CA LEU A 120 -1.91 -3.35 9.79
C LEU A 120 -2.88 -2.21 9.42
N VAL A 121 -3.22 -2.08 8.13
CA VAL A 121 -4.25 -1.15 7.67
C VAL A 121 -5.63 -1.55 8.18
N GLU A 122 -5.99 -2.84 8.12
CA GLU A 122 -7.26 -3.36 8.60
C GLU A 122 -7.41 -3.18 10.12
N ASP A 123 -6.37 -3.45 10.89
CA ASP A 123 -6.33 -3.22 12.34
C ASP A 123 -6.55 -1.74 12.71
N SER A 124 -6.00 -0.82 11.92
CA SER A 124 -6.17 0.62 12.10
C SER A 124 -7.65 1.05 11.92
N PHE A 125 -8.43 0.35 11.11
CA PHE A 125 -9.87 0.59 10.97
C PHE A 125 -10.65 0.12 12.21
N GLY A 126 -10.27 -1.01 12.78
CA GLY A 126 -10.85 -1.52 14.03
C GLY A 126 -10.71 -0.49 15.17
N GLN A 127 -9.54 0.10 15.31
CA GLN A 127 -9.25 1.13 16.32
C GLN A 127 -10.08 2.40 16.11
N LEU A 128 -10.22 2.88 14.86
CA LEU A 128 -11.05 4.06 14.55
C LEU A 128 -12.54 3.82 14.80
N GLY A 129 -13.04 2.63 14.49
CA GLY A 129 -14.42 2.25 14.74
C GLY A 129 -14.77 2.14 16.24
N LEU A 130 -13.84 1.65 17.04
CA LEU A 130 -13.99 1.58 18.50
C LEU A 130 -13.94 2.96 19.16
N ALA A 131 -13.05 3.85 18.72
CA ALA A 131 -12.96 5.22 19.21
C ALA A 131 -14.24 6.03 18.93
N SER A 132 -14.85 5.85 17.76
CA SER A 132 -16.13 6.51 17.40
C SER A 132 -17.32 6.04 18.27
N ARG A 133 -17.31 4.79 18.71
CA ARG A 133 -18.36 4.24 19.60
C ARG A 133 -18.20 4.65 21.06
N ALA A 134 -16.98 4.92 21.50
CA ALA A 134 -16.70 5.37 22.87
C ALA A 134 -17.01 6.85 23.10
N SER A 135 -17.20 7.62 22.03
CA SER A 135 -17.50 9.06 22.06
C SER A 135 -18.97 9.38 21.81
N ALA A 136 -19.84 8.37 21.66
CA ALA A 136 -21.28 8.47 21.46
C ALA A 136 -22.04 7.98 22.68
#